data_9abd795682618e9d84a4fb7e3b02e6cd
#
_entry.id   9abd795682618e9d84a4fb7e3b02e6cd
#
_cell.length_a   1.000
_cell.length_b   1.000
_cell.length_c   1.000
_cell.angle_alpha   90.00
_cell.angle_beta   90.00
_cell.angle_gamma   90.00
#
_symmetry.space_group_name_H-M   'P 1'
#
loop_
_entity.id
_entity.type
_entity.pdbx_description
1 polymer ?
#
loop_
_entity_poly.entity_id
_entity_poly.type
_entity_poly.pdbx_seq_one_letter_code
_entity_poly.pdbx_strand_id
1 'polypeptide(L)'
;MIKAKVRTFRSRLREDLKDPEFRAHYSEERQALKLAMKITKLREKKGLSQQQMAKLMGTSQQAISRIESGEYEGFTLKTLEKLAEATGTQLKIEFVAA
;
A
#
# COMPACT_ATOMS: atom_id res chain seq x y z
N MET A 1 21.87 9.95 23.96
CA MET A 1 22.26 9.00 22.94
C MET A 1 21.12 8.62 21.99
N ILE A 2 19.98 8.24 22.53
CA ILE A 2 18.80 7.89 21.70
C ILE A 2 18.37 9.08 20.84
N LYS A 3 18.37 10.29 21.40
CA LYS A 3 18.02 11.51 20.67
C LYS A 3 19.00 11.78 19.52
N ALA A 4 20.30 11.52 19.72
CA ALA A 4 21.30 11.70 18.71
C ALA A 4 21.11 10.75 17.52
N LYS A 5 20.78 9.47 17.77
CA LYS A 5 20.46 8.49 16.73
C LYS A 5 19.25 8.89 15.92
N VAL A 6 18.19 9.34 16.57
CA VAL A 6 16.96 9.79 15.91
C VAL A 6 17.22 11.02 15.06
N ARG A 7 18.00 11.98 15.57
CA ARG A 7 18.41 13.17 14.80
C ARG A 7 19.22 12.79 13.57
N THR A 8 20.17 11.86 13.71
CA THR A 8 21.01 11.38 12.61
C THR A 8 20.15 10.72 11.53
N PHE A 9 19.20 9.87 11.93
CA PHE A 9 18.29 9.24 10.99
C PHE A 9 17.45 10.27 10.23
N ARG A 10 16.87 11.23 10.95
CA ARG A 10 16.04 12.28 10.32
C ARG A 10 16.87 13.19 9.40
N SER A 11 18.09 13.50 9.80
CA SER A 11 19.00 14.31 8.98
C SER A 11 19.35 13.58 7.68
N ARG A 12 19.67 12.29 7.76
CA ARG A 12 19.92 11.45 6.59
C ARG A 12 18.70 11.40 5.67
N LEU A 13 17.53 11.18 6.23
CA LEU A 13 16.31 11.12 5.44
C LEU A 13 16.04 12.43 4.72
N ARG A 14 16.28 13.56 5.37
CA ARG A 14 16.13 14.87 4.74
C ARG A 14 17.07 15.05 3.56
N GLU A 15 18.32 14.62 3.71
CA GLU A 15 19.31 14.73 2.64
C GLU A 15 18.95 13.79 1.50
N ASP A 16 18.57 12.56 1.81
CA ASP A 16 18.16 11.56 0.82
C ASP A 16 16.94 12.03 0.04
N LEU A 17 15.99 12.69 0.70
CA LEU A 17 14.79 13.23 0.03
C LEU A 17 15.07 14.41 -0.90
N LYS A 18 16.27 14.98 -0.86
CA LYS A 18 16.70 15.99 -1.83
C LYS A 18 17.09 15.36 -3.17
N ASP A 19 17.47 14.09 -3.17
CA ASP A 19 17.75 13.33 -4.39
C ASP A 19 16.41 12.99 -5.06
N PRO A 20 16.17 13.45 -6.31
CA PRO A 20 14.90 13.16 -7.01
C PRO A 20 14.62 11.69 -7.17
N GLU A 21 15.64 10.87 -7.42
CA GLU A 21 15.50 9.44 -7.62
C GLU A 21 15.10 8.73 -6.33
N PHE A 22 15.81 9.05 -5.24
CA PHE A 22 15.46 8.52 -3.91
C PHE A 22 14.06 8.95 -3.48
N ARG A 23 13.71 10.23 -3.72
CA ARG A 23 12.40 10.76 -3.36
C ARG A 23 11.28 10.06 -4.11
N ALA A 24 11.47 9.74 -5.38
CA ALA A 24 10.50 9.00 -6.17
C ALA A 24 10.26 7.61 -5.60
N HIS A 25 11.31 6.86 -5.29
CA HIS A 25 11.21 5.53 -4.67
C HIS A 25 10.54 5.59 -3.31
N TYR A 26 10.92 6.55 -2.48
CA TYR A 26 10.33 6.73 -1.15
C TYR A 26 8.85 7.03 -1.25
N SER A 27 8.43 7.87 -2.19
CA SER A 27 7.04 8.20 -2.43
C SER A 27 6.23 6.99 -2.89
N GLU A 28 6.78 6.19 -3.79
CA GLU A 28 6.13 4.97 -4.28
C GLU A 28 5.92 3.95 -3.15
N GLU A 29 6.95 3.72 -2.34
CA GLU A 29 6.86 2.81 -1.20
C GLU A 29 5.81 3.26 -0.19
N ARG A 30 5.75 4.56 0.10
CA ARG A 30 4.75 5.10 1.02
C ARG A 30 3.34 4.94 0.49
N GLN A 31 3.13 5.18 -0.80
CA GLN A 31 1.82 5.02 -1.43
C GLN A 31 1.40 3.56 -1.45
N ALA A 32 2.32 2.65 -1.76
CA ALA A 32 2.05 1.22 -1.74
C ALA A 32 1.65 0.75 -0.34
N LEU A 33 2.35 1.23 0.69
CA LEU A 33 2.04 0.89 2.08
C LEU A 33 0.68 1.45 2.50
N LYS A 34 0.38 2.69 2.14
CA LYS A 34 -0.93 3.30 2.44
C LYS A 34 -2.07 2.52 1.80
N LEU A 35 -1.89 2.12 0.55
CA LEU A 35 -2.88 1.33 -0.18
C LEU A 35 -3.05 -0.04 0.48
N ALA A 36 -1.95 -0.70 0.85
CA ALA A 36 -1.97 -1.98 1.54
C ALA A 36 -2.78 -1.91 2.84
N MET A 37 -2.56 -0.86 3.63
CA MET A 37 -3.28 -0.64 4.87
C MET A 37 -4.78 -0.41 4.64
N LYS A 38 -5.14 0.34 3.61
CA LYS A 38 -6.55 0.56 3.24
C LYS A 38 -7.22 -0.74 2.82
N ILE A 39 -6.54 -1.55 2.03
CA ILE A 39 -7.07 -2.83 1.55
C ILE A 39 -7.31 -3.77 2.73
N THR A 40 -6.34 -3.85 3.64
CA THR A 40 -6.46 -4.67 4.85
C THR A 40 -7.67 -4.25 5.69
N LYS A 41 -7.86 -2.96 5.90
CA LYS A 41 -8.99 -2.43 6.66
C LYS A 41 -10.32 -2.71 5.98
N LEU A 42 -10.40 -2.56 4.67
CA LEU A 42 -11.61 -2.88 3.92
C LEU A 42 -11.97 -4.36 4.04
N ARG A 43 -10.96 -5.23 3.91
CA ARG A 43 -11.16 -6.67 4.08
C ARG A 43 -11.68 -7.01 5.47
N GLU A 44 -11.03 -6.49 6.50
CA GLU A 44 -11.43 -6.73 7.90
C GLU A 44 -12.81 -6.19 8.19
N LYS A 45 -13.13 -5.01 7.69
CA LYS A 45 -14.46 -4.40 7.86
C LYS A 45 -15.55 -5.23 7.22
N LYS A 46 -15.26 -5.90 6.11
CA LYS A 46 -16.19 -6.82 5.44
C LYS A 46 -16.28 -8.17 6.15
N GLY A 47 -15.40 -8.43 7.11
CA GLY A 47 -15.35 -9.69 7.84
C GLY A 47 -14.75 -10.84 7.05
N LEU A 48 -13.91 -10.54 6.07
CA LEU A 48 -13.28 -11.55 5.22
C LEU A 48 -11.88 -11.90 5.72
N SER A 49 -11.57 -13.20 5.69
CA SER A 49 -10.17 -13.64 5.84
C SER A 49 -9.41 -13.39 4.53
N GLN A 50 -8.08 -13.45 4.58
CA GLN A 50 -7.27 -13.36 3.37
C GLN A 50 -7.62 -14.46 2.37
N GLN A 51 -7.89 -15.68 2.87
CA GLN A 51 -8.31 -16.80 2.04
C GLN A 51 -9.65 -16.54 1.34
N GLN A 52 -10.61 -16.03 2.08
CA GLN A 52 -11.92 -15.71 1.52
C GLN A 52 -11.84 -14.63 0.46
N MET A 53 -11.06 -13.59 0.73
CA MET A 53 -10.85 -12.51 -0.23
C MET A 53 -10.14 -13.00 -1.50
N ALA A 54 -9.13 -13.85 -1.33
CA ALA A 54 -8.42 -14.48 -2.46
C ALA A 54 -9.39 -15.25 -3.35
N LYS A 55 -10.28 -16.01 -2.74
CA LYS A 55 -11.28 -16.79 -3.46
C LYS A 55 -12.22 -15.89 -4.25
N LEU A 56 -12.69 -14.81 -3.64
CA LEU A 56 -13.58 -13.85 -4.31
C LEU A 56 -12.88 -13.16 -5.50
N MET A 57 -11.59 -12.93 -5.39
CA MET A 57 -10.81 -12.27 -6.43
C MET A 57 -10.25 -13.24 -7.47
N GLY A 58 -10.39 -14.54 -7.26
CA GLY A 58 -9.81 -15.53 -8.17
C GLY A 58 -8.29 -15.60 -8.13
N THR A 59 -7.71 -15.38 -6.96
CA THR A 59 -6.26 -15.39 -6.75
C THR A 59 -5.88 -16.24 -5.54
N SER A 60 -4.61 -16.26 -5.17
CA SER A 60 -4.11 -17.02 -4.03
C SER A 60 -4.06 -16.19 -2.76
N GLN A 61 -4.10 -16.86 -1.60
CA GLN A 61 -3.90 -16.19 -0.32
C GLN A 61 -2.53 -15.52 -0.26
N GLN A 62 -1.50 -16.12 -0.85
CA GLN A 62 -0.16 -15.53 -0.91
C GLN A 62 -0.16 -14.20 -1.64
N ALA A 63 -0.95 -14.09 -2.72
CA ALA A 63 -1.09 -12.84 -3.46
C ALA A 63 -1.74 -11.75 -2.58
N ILE A 64 -2.79 -12.10 -1.85
CA ILE A 64 -3.46 -11.16 -0.92
C ILE A 64 -2.50 -10.74 0.20
N SER A 65 -1.78 -11.70 0.78
CA SER A 65 -0.79 -11.41 1.82
C SER A 65 0.28 -10.44 1.33
N ARG A 66 0.75 -10.62 0.10
CA ARG A 66 1.74 -9.75 -0.52
C ARG A 66 1.21 -8.35 -0.75
N ILE A 67 -0.05 -8.24 -1.20
CA ILE A 67 -0.74 -6.96 -1.36
C ILE A 67 -0.80 -6.22 -0.01
N GLU A 68 -1.20 -6.92 1.04
CA GLU A 68 -1.41 -6.33 2.37
C GLU A 68 -0.11 -6.04 3.12
N SER A 69 1.00 -6.64 2.72
CA SER A 69 2.31 -6.33 3.30
C SER A 69 2.98 -5.09 2.70
N GLY A 70 2.41 -4.57 1.62
CA GLY A 70 3.00 -3.44 0.90
C GLY A 70 4.11 -3.82 -0.06
N GLU A 71 4.37 -5.12 -0.23
CA GLU A 71 5.39 -5.63 -1.15
C GLU A 71 4.91 -5.72 -2.60
N TYR A 72 3.61 -5.59 -2.79
CA TYR A 72 3.02 -5.71 -4.12
C TYR A 72 3.27 -4.44 -4.93
N GLU A 73 3.92 -4.61 -6.07
CA GLU A 73 4.15 -3.55 -7.04
C GLU A 73 3.32 -3.82 -8.29
N GLY A 74 2.98 -2.76 -9.01
CA GLY A 74 2.29 -2.89 -10.28
C GLY A 74 0.79 -3.15 -10.16
N PHE A 75 0.11 -2.45 -9.23
CA PHE A 75 -1.34 -2.46 -9.20
C PHE A 75 -1.91 -2.01 -10.54
N THR A 76 -2.76 -2.86 -11.13
CA THR A 76 -3.51 -2.50 -12.33
C THR A 76 -4.90 -2.02 -11.92
N LEU A 77 -5.54 -1.27 -12.80
CA LEU A 77 -6.93 -0.86 -12.61
C LEU A 77 -7.82 -2.08 -12.40
N LYS A 78 -7.58 -3.14 -13.15
CA LYS A 78 -8.34 -4.40 -13.03
C LYS A 78 -8.22 -5.00 -11.64
N THR A 79 -7.01 -5.04 -11.07
CA THR A 79 -6.79 -5.54 -9.71
C THR A 79 -7.51 -4.68 -8.67
N LEU A 80 -7.44 -3.37 -8.81
CA LEU A 80 -8.13 -2.44 -7.90
C LEU A 80 -9.65 -2.58 -7.99
N GLU A 81 -10.18 -2.79 -9.19
CA GLU A 81 -11.61 -3.05 -9.38
C GLU A 81 -12.05 -4.35 -8.72
N LYS A 82 -11.25 -5.41 -8.83
CA LYS A 82 -11.51 -6.68 -8.15
C LYS A 82 -11.51 -6.54 -6.63
N LEU A 83 -10.55 -5.76 -6.11
CA LEU A 83 -10.49 -5.47 -4.68
C LEU A 83 -11.73 -4.73 -4.20
N ALA A 84 -12.18 -3.74 -4.96
CA ALA A 84 -13.39 -2.99 -4.64
C ALA A 84 -14.61 -3.90 -4.66
N GLU A 85 -14.75 -4.71 -5.68
CA GLU A 85 -15.87 -5.65 -5.81
C GLU A 85 -15.90 -6.66 -4.64
N ALA A 86 -14.75 -7.26 -4.32
CA ALA A 86 -14.64 -8.23 -3.23
C ALA A 86 -14.99 -7.64 -1.87
N THR A 87 -14.71 -6.37 -1.65
CA THR A 87 -14.97 -5.67 -0.38
C THR A 87 -16.28 -4.91 -0.36
N GLY A 88 -17.07 -4.99 -1.43
CA GLY A 88 -18.36 -4.29 -1.51
C GLY A 88 -18.23 -2.78 -1.55
N THR A 89 -17.11 -2.29 -2.09
CA THR A 89 -16.83 -0.85 -2.21
C THR A 89 -16.79 -0.44 -3.66
N GLN A 90 -16.79 0.85 -3.91
CA GLN A 90 -16.65 1.43 -5.24
C GLN A 90 -15.28 2.09 -5.36
N LEU A 91 -14.56 1.76 -6.42
CA LEU A 91 -13.26 2.36 -6.69
C LEU A 91 -13.45 3.79 -7.19
N LYS A 92 -12.73 4.72 -6.59
CA LYS A 92 -12.68 6.11 -7.01
C LYS A 92 -11.22 6.51 -7.17
N ILE A 93 -10.89 7.09 -8.31
CA ILE A 93 -9.52 7.54 -8.62
C ILE A 93 -9.56 9.05 -8.83
N GLU A 94 -8.69 9.75 -8.13
CA GLU A 94 -8.60 11.20 -8.22
C GLU A 94 -7.15 11.64 -8.39
N PHE A 95 -6.97 12.67 -9.20
CA PHE A 95 -5.71 13.41 -9.25
C PHE A 95 -5.92 14.69 -8.46
N VAL A 96 -5.11 14.89 -7.43
CA VAL A 96 -5.15 16.11 -6.62
C VAL A 96 -3.92 16.95 -6.90
N ALA A 97 -4.05 18.27 -6.77
CA ALA A 97 -2.92 19.17 -6.96
C ALA A 97 -1.81 18.85 -5.96
N ALA A 98 -0.58 18.87 -6.45
CA ALA A 98 0.58 18.56 -5.62
C ALA A 98 0.89 19.71 -4.64
#